data_0503163c5c658b29de77ddbf11e77d62
#
_entry.id   0503163c5c658b29de77ddbf11e77d62
#
_cell.length_a   1.000
_cell.length_b   1.000
_cell.length_c   1.000
_cell.angle_alpha   90.00
_cell.angle_beta   90.00
_cell.angle_gamma   90.00
#
_symmetry.space_group_name_H-M   'P 1'
#
loop_
_entity.id
_entity.type
_entity.pdbx_description
1 polymer ?
#
loop_
_entity_poly.entity_id
_entity_poly.type
_entity_poly.pdbx_seq_one_letter_code
_entity_poly.pdbx_strand_id
1 'polypeptide(L)'
;RPIDENTIDAIIAYHTKIGTKYLGQSADFYTGYDHLMERCAYYNWVGEKLAAHGMQFLIHNHYHEFQKLNGKEILYHIMDNTDPRYVSFELDTFWAMRGGMDPVEVMKRLGARLKLVHQKDFSKTSTSPVNLWTVKDPETLITRETFGEGMDPKDFCEIGTGIMDIQSIIDAGNRAKIPYITLEQDAT
;
A
#
# COMPACT_ATOMS: atom_id res chain seq x y z
N ARG A 1 6.39 -0.66 17.45
CA ARG A 1 6.13 -1.93 18.14
C ARG A 1 5.25 -2.79 17.25
N PRO A 2 5.46 -4.11 17.23
CA PRO A 2 4.51 -5.00 16.52
C PRO A 2 3.13 -4.87 17.17
N ILE A 3 2.09 -5.02 16.35
CA ILE A 3 0.71 -5.09 16.84
C ILE A 3 0.41 -6.56 17.12
N ASP A 4 0.22 -6.89 18.39
CA ASP A 4 -0.12 -8.23 18.87
C ASP A 4 -1.09 -8.14 20.07
N GLU A 5 -1.48 -9.27 20.62
CA GLU A 5 -2.43 -9.34 21.75
C GLU A 5 -1.94 -8.59 23.00
N ASN A 6 -0.61 -8.43 23.18
CA ASN A 6 -0.05 -7.76 24.35
C ASN A 6 0.11 -6.24 24.14
N THR A 7 0.11 -5.77 22.88
CA THR A 7 0.41 -4.37 22.54
C THR A 7 -0.81 -3.61 22.02
N ILE A 8 -1.82 -4.30 21.48
CA ILE A 8 -2.96 -3.70 20.79
C ILE A 8 -3.72 -2.69 21.68
N ASP A 9 -3.99 -3.03 22.94
CA ASP A 9 -4.75 -2.17 23.84
C ASP A 9 -4.00 -0.85 24.14
N ALA A 10 -2.68 -0.91 24.32
CA ALA A 10 -1.86 0.27 24.54
C ALA A 10 -1.76 1.14 23.28
N ILE A 11 -1.71 0.52 22.09
CA ILE A 11 -1.72 1.21 20.80
C ILE A 11 -3.07 1.92 20.62
N ILE A 12 -4.18 1.22 20.86
CA ILE A 12 -5.53 1.79 20.77
C ILE A 12 -5.67 2.98 21.74
N ALA A 13 -5.28 2.81 23.00
CA ALA A 13 -5.37 3.89 23.99
C ALA A 13 -4.58 5.14 23.57
N TYR A 14 -3.36 4.95 23.05
CA TYR A 14 -2.54 6.05 22.55
C TYR A 14 -3.21 6.75 21.35
N HIS A 15 -3.61 5.99 20.33
CA HIS A 15 -4.17 6.52 19.10
C HIS A 15 -5.55 7.15 19.31
N THR A 16 -6.38 6.62 20.21
CA THR A 16 -7.64 7.25 20.64
C THR A 16 -7.38 8.62 21.26
N LYS A 17 -6.36 8.72 22.13
CA LYS A 17 -6.03 9.98 22.82
C LYS A 17 -5.60 11.10 21.87
N ILE A 18 -4.91 10.76 20.78
CA ILE A 18 -4.47 11.75 19.77
C ILE A 18 -5.47 11.91 18.60
N GLY A 19 -6.59 11.20 18.63
CA GLY A 19 -7.65 11.34 17.63
C GLY A 19 -7.33 10.72 16.27
N THR A 20 -6.49 9.66 16.21
CA THR A 20 -6.16 8.95 14.99
C THR A 20 -7.40 8.31 14.39
N LYS A 21 -7.60 8.50 13.07
CA LYS A 21 -8.68 7.85 12.31
C LYS A 21 -8.20 6.63 11.54
N TYR A 22 -6.97 6.65 11.07
CA TYR A 22 -6.38 5.63 10.23
C TYR A 22 -5.07 5.14 10.84
N LEU A 23 -4.91 3.82 10.94
CA LEU A 23 -3.67 3.18 11.39
C LEU A 23 -3.26 2.17 10.33
N GLY A 24 -2.06 2.29 9.79
CA GLY A 24 -1.62 1.50 8.65
C GLY A 24 -0.53 0.49 8.97
N GLN A 25 -0.52 -0.59 8.20
CA GLN A 25 0.61 -1.52 8.05
C GLN A 25 1.42 -1.03 6.84
N SER A 26 2.66 -0.58 7.08
CA SER A 26 3.47 0.04 6.03
C SER A 26 4.12 -0.96 5.07
N ALA A 27 4.48 -2.14 5.52
CA ALA A 27 5.03 -3.20 4.68
C ALA A 27 4.85 -4.55 5.35
N ASP A 28 4.58 -5.59 4.56
CA ASP A 28 4.60 -6.97 4.97
C ASP A 28 5.21 -7.83 3.85
N PHE A 29 5.76 -9.01 4.20
CA PHE A 29 6.41 -9.88 3.25
C PHE A 29 5.81 -11.28 3.37
N TYR A 30 5.54 -11.90 2.23
CA TYR A 30 4.77 -13.13 2.15
C TYR A 30 5.69 -14.26 1.67
N THR A 31 5.66 -15.39 2.36
CA THR A 31 6.48 -16.58 2.01
C THR A 31 5.71 -17.59 1.15
N GLY A 32 4.45 -17.30 0.84
CA GLY A 32 3.57 -18.13 0.03
C GLY A 32 2.10 -17.84 0.32
N TYR A 33 1.22 -18.59 -0.34
CA TYR A 33 -0.23 -18.35 -0.25
C TYR A 33 -0.79 -18.58 1.16
N ASP A 34 -0.37 -19.65 1.85
CA ASP A 34 -0.86 -19.96 3.19
C ASP A 34 -0.48 -18.85 4.19
N HIS A 35 0.77 -18.39 4.13
CA HIS A 35 1.21 -17.26 4.96
C HIS A 35 0.42 -15.96 4.63
N LEU A 36 0.13 -15.71 3.35
CA LEU A 36 -0.72 -14.59 2.96
C LEU A 36 -2.12 -14.68 3.59
N MET A 37 -2.72 -15.89 3.63
CA MET A 37 -4.02 -16.09 4.29
C MET A 37 -3.96 -15.90 5.80
N GLU A 38 -2.89 -16.34 6.45
CA GLU A 38 -2.64 -16.06 7.88
C GLU A 38 -2.54 -14.54 8.11
N ARG A 39 -1.85 -13.82 7.21
CA ARG A 39 -1.76 -12.35 7.30
C ARG A 39 -3.12 -11.67 7.08
N CYS A 40 -3.95 -12.15 6.18
CA CYS A 40 -5.32 -11.64 6.00
C CYS A 40 -6.18 -11.83 7.27
N ALA A 41 -6.06 -12.99 7.93
CA ALA A 41 -6.74 -13.22 9.20
C ALA A 41 -6.24 -12.26 10.30
N TYR A 42 -4.94 -12.03 10.37
CA TYR A 42 -4.34 -11.03 11.27
C TYR A 42 -4.83 -9.60 10.96
N TYR A 43 -4.90 -9.19 9.70
CA TYR A 43 -5.41 -7.86 9.33
C TYR A 43 -6.87 -7.67 9.74
N ASN A 44 -7.70 -8.71 9.58
CA ASN A 44 -9.08 -8.70 10.05
C ASN A 44 -9.15 -8.53 11.58
N TRP A 45 -8.32 -9.27 12.31
CA TRP A 45 -8.26 -9.17 13.77
C TRP A 45 -7.85 -7.76 14.24
N VAL A 46 -6.77 -7.21 13.68
CA VAL A 46 -6.33 -5.82 14.00
C VAL A 46 -7.42 -4.82 13.66
N GLY A 47 -7.98 -4.93 12.44
CA GLY A 47 -8.99 -4.01 11.94
C GLY A 47 -10.27 -4.03 12.79
N GLU A 48 -10.74 -5.21 13.23
CA GLU A 48 -11.89 -5.35 14.12
C GLU A 48 -11.63 -4.65 15.47
N LYS A 49 -10.45 -4.86 16.07
CA LYS A 49 -10.07 -4.20 17.33
C LYS A 49 -10.07 -2.69 17.20
N LEU A 50 -9.50 -2.16 16.13
CA LEU A 50 -9.43 -0.72 15.84
C LEU A 50 -10.82 -0.13 15.57
N ALA A 51 -11.67 -0.84 14.83
CA ALA A 51 -13.01 -0.39 14.47
C ALA A 51 -13.91 -0.19 15.69
N ALA A 52 -13.77 -1.03 16.74
CA ALA A 52 -14.47 -0.87 18.00
C ALA A 52 -14.17 0.47 18.70
N HIS A 53 -13.10 1.15 18.31
CA HIS A 53 -12.66 2.46 18.84
C HIS A 53 -12.73 3.57 17.79
N GLY A 54 -13.47 3.38 16.70
CA GLY A 54 -13.68 4.39 15.65
C GLY A 54 -12.47 4.62 14.73
N MET A 55 -11.49 3.73 14.74
CA MET A 55 -10.33 3.75 13.86
C MET A 55 -10.48 2.72 12.75
N GLN A 56 -9.82 2.95 11.62
CA GLN A 56 -9.78 2.04 10.49
C GLN A 56 -8.36 1.54 10.23
N PHE A 57 -8.22 0.25 10.01
CA PHE A 57 -6.94 -0.35 9.63
C PHE A 57 -6.71 -0.23 8.13
N LEU A 58 -5.52 0.22 7.74
CA LEU A 58 -5.13 0.39 6.34
C LEU A 58 -3.96 -0.54 6.00
N ILE A 59 -4.01 -1.11 4.81
CA ILE A 59 -2.89 -1.75 4.16
C ILE A 59 -2.29 -0.76 3.17
N HIS A 60 -1.00 -0.45 3.36
CA HIS A 60 -0.19 0.31 2.42
C HIS A 60 0.54 -0.65 1.49
N ASN A 61 0.67 -0.31 0.22
CA ASN A 61 1.38 -1.12 -0.76
C ASN A 61 2.73 -0.52 -1.14
N HIS A 62 3.62 -1.42 -1.50
CA HIS A 62 4.79 -1.15 -2.34
C HIS A 62 4.64 -1.90 -3.67
N TYR A 63 5.75 -2.11 -4.39
CA TYR A 63 5.71 -2.81 -5.68
C TYR A 63 5.44 -4.32 -5.54
N HIS A 64 5.86 -4.94 -4.44
CA HIS A 64 5.80 -6.39 -4.27
C HIS A 64 4.40 -6.92 -3.98
N GLU A 65 3.45 -6.11 -3.50
CA GLU A 65 2.05 -6.51 -3.41
C GLU A 65 1.37 -6.67 -4.78
N PHE A 66 2.05 -6.24 -5.85
CA PHE A 66 1.60 -6.49 -7.23
C PHE A 66 2.24 -7.75 -7.85
N GLN A 67 3.06 -8.49 -7.11
CA GLN A 67 3.43 -9.85 -7.50
C GLN A 67 2.19 -10.76 -7.49
N LYS A 68 2.26 -11.82 -8.32
CA LYS A 68 1.17 -12.78 -8.40
C LYS A 68 1.45 -14.01 -7.56
N LEU A 69 0.46 -14.40 -6.77
CA LEU A 69 0.36 -15.72 -6.17
C LEU A 69 -0.88 -16.41 -6.75
N ASN A 70 -0.72 -17.63 -7.24
CA ASN A 70 -1.81 -18.39 -7.88
C ASN A 70 -2.52 -17.58 -8.99
N GLY A 71 -1.75 -16.81 -9.79
CA GLY A 71 -2.25 -16.06 -10.94
C GLY A 71 -2.95 -14.72 -10.61
N LYS A 72 -2.97 -14.29 -9.35
CA LYS A 72 -3.60 -13.03 -8.91
C LYS A 72 -2.65 -12.23 -8.02
N GLU A 73 -2.70 -10.91 -8.15
CA GLU A 73 -1.87 -9.99 -7.37
C GLU A 73 -2.15 -10.14 -5.88
N ILE A 74 -1.08 -10.08 -5.06
CA ILE A 74 -1.13 -10.18 -3.60
C ILE A 74 -2.08 -9.13 -3.02
N LEU A 75 -2.03 -7.88 -3.50
CA LEU A 75 -2.95 -6.81 -3.06
C LEU A 75 -4.42 -7.21 -3.22
N TYR A 76 -4.75 -7.87 -4.31
CA TYR A 76 -6.14 -8.29 -4.57
C TYR A 76 -6.53 -9.56 -3.81
N HIS A 77 -5.57 -10.42 -3.48
CA HIS A 77 -5.82 -11.47 -2.49
C HIS A 77 -6.16 -10.88 -1.13
N ILE A 78 -5.40 -9.88 -0.67
CA ILE A 78 -5.68 -9.18 0.59
C ILE A 78 -7.09 -8.55 0.53
N MET A 79 -7.41 -7.89 -0.58
CA MET A 79 -8.72 -7.26 -0.76
C MET A 79 -9.86 -8.28 -0.65
N ASP A 80 -9.73 -9.46 -1.26
CA ASP A 80 -10.80 -10.46 -1.28
C ASP A 80 -10.92 -11.29 -0.01
N ASN A 81 -9.84 -11.37 0.80
CA ASN A 81 -9.78 -12.18 2.01
C ASN A 81 -9.79 -11.35 3.31
N THR A 82 -10.09 -10.05 3.19
CA THR A 82 -10.26 -9.17 4.37
C THR A 82 -11.63 -8.51 4.37
N ASP A 83 -12.18 -8.32 5.59
CA ASP A 83 -13.50 -7.73 5.77
C ASP A 83 -13.48 -6.22 5.46
N PRO A 84 -14.30 -5.74 4.52
CA PRO A 84 -14.35 -4.33 4.14
C PRO A 84 -14.82 -3.40 5.28
N ARG A 85 -15.43 -3.93 6.33
CA ARG A 85 -15.80 -3.17 7.51
C ARG A 85 -14.60 -2.75 8.34
N TYR A 86 -13.51 -3.54 8.32
CA TYR A 86 -12.38 -3.41 9.21
C TYR A 86 -11.09 -3.01 8.52
N VAL A 87 -10.88 -3.51 7.29
CA VAL A 87 -9.64 -3.31 6.53
C VAL A 87 -9.91 -2.49 5.29
N SER A 88 -9.12 -1.47 5.09
CA SER A 88 -9.13 -0.60 3.90
C SER A 88 -7.71 -0.42 3.37
N PHE A 89 -7.52 0.44 2.38
CA PHE A 89 -6.25 0.60 1.68
C PHE A 89 -5.80 2.05 1.66
N GLU A 90 -4.51 2.23 1.80
CA GLU A 90 -3.75 3.40 1.44
C GLU A 90 -2.93 3.04 0.20
N LEU A 91 -3.28 3.60 -0.94
CA LEU A 91 -2.60 3.29 -2.20
C LEU A 91 -1.40 4.22 -2.38
N ASP A 92 -0.22 3.64 -2.46
CA ASP A 92 0.94 4.32 -3.00
C ASP A 92 0.96 4.17 -4.53
N THR A 93 0.75 5.27 -5.22
CA THR A 93 0.62 5.33 -6.67
C THR A 93 1.93 5.11 -7.40
N PHE A 94 3.05 5.58 -6.81
CA PHE A 94 4.39 5.37 -7.33
C PHE A 94 4.74 3.87 -7.32
N TRP A 95 4.54 3.22 -6.18
CA TRP A 95 4.82 1.79 -6.06
C TRP A 95 3.85 0.93 -6.86
N ALA A 96 2.60 1.37 -7.08
CA ALA A 96 1.69 0.70 -8.00
C ALA A 96 2.24 0.74 -9.44
N MET A 97 2.70 1.90 -9.91
CA MET A 97 3.34 2.03 -11.22
C MET A 97 4.62 1.18 -11.31
N ARG A 98 5.46 1.18 -10.28
CA ARG A 98 6.67 0.36 -10.19
C ARG A 98 6.35 -1.15 -10.18
N GLY A 99 5.20 -1.52 -9.64
CA GLY A 99 4.62 -2.88 -9.69
C GLY A 99 3.92 -3.21 -11.02
N GLY A 100 4.06 -2.35 -12.04
CA GLY A 100 3.53 -2.59 -13.38
C GLY A 100 2.03 -2.32 -13.55
N MET A 101 1.43 -1.59 -12.60
CA MET A 101 -0.01 -1.28 -12.61
C MET A 101 -0.26 0.18 -13.01
N ASP A 102 -1.42 0.44 -13.61
CA ASP A 102 -1.95 1.79 -13.74
C ASP A 102 -2.56 2.22 -12.40
N PRO A 103 -2.05 3.28 -11.74
CA PRO A 103 -2.55 3.70 -10.44
C PRO A 103 -4.04 4.05 -10.45
N VAL A 104 -4.54 4.68 -11.52
CA VAL A 104 -5.96 5.06 -11.64
C VAL A 104 -6.85 3.82 -11.73
N GLU A 105 -6.42 2.79 -12.44
CA GLU A 105 -7.16 1.52 -12.50
C GLU A 105 -7.14 0.79 -11.15
N VAL A 106 -6.02 0.83 -10.41
CA VAL A 106 -5.97 0.28 -9.04
C VAL A 106 -6.93 1.05 -8.13
N MET A 107 -6.95 2.40 -8.18
CA MET A 107 -7.91 3.23 -7.42
C MET A 107 -9.36 2.83 -7.69
N LYS A 108 -9.73 2.65 -8.95
CA LYS A 108 -11.07 2.20 -9.35
C LYS A 108 -11.40 0.83 -8.76
N ARG A 109 -10.45 -0.11 -8.82
CA ARG A 109 -10.67 -1.48 -8.33
C ARG A 109 -10.79 -1.55 -6.82
N LEU A 110 -10.01 -0.78 -6.07
CA LEU A 110 -10.11 -0.67 -4.61
C LEU A 110 -11.43 0.01 -4.18
N GLY A 111 -11.95 0.93 -4.98
CA GLY A 111 -13.26 1.55 -4.81
C GLY A 111 -13.45 2.13 -3.42
N ALA A 112 -14.56 1.79 -2.75
CA ALA A 112 -14.90 2.31 -1.43
C ALA A 112 -13.92 1.90 -0.31
N ARG A 113 -13.06 0.91 -0.57
CA ARG A 113 -12.01 0.49 0.38
C ARG A 113 -10.75 1.34 0.31
N LEU A 114 -10.58 2.18 -0.72
CA LEU A 114 -9.49 3.15 -0.79
C LEU A 114 -9.82 4.34 0.12
N LYS A 115 -8.95 4.64 1.08
CA LYS A 115 -9.14 5.73 2.07
C LYS A 115 -8.09 6.82 1.98
N LEU A 116 -6.87 6.46 1.64
CA LEU A 116 -5.74 7.38 1.48
C LEU A 116 -5.00 7.07 0.19
N VAL A 117 -4.31 8.08 -0.33
CA VAL A 117 -3.37 7.94 -1.44
C VAL A 117 -2.05 8.53 -1.01
N HIS A 118 -0.98 7.76 -1.16
CA HIS A 118 0.40 8.26 -1.16
C HIS A 118 0.78 8.63 -2.58
N GLN A 119 1.23 9.87 -2.75
CA GLN A 119 1.69 10.38 -4.02
C GLN A 119 3.16 10.72 -3.95
N LYS A 120 3.92 10.09 -4.83
CA LYS A 120 5.31 10.37 -5.17
C LYS A 120 5.38 10.67 -6.67
N ASP A 121 6.55 11.01 -7.19
CA ASP A 121 6.77 11.13 -8.62
C ASP A 121 8.07 10.46 -9.04
N PHE A 122 8.06 9.90 -10.25
CA PHE A 122 9.20 9.15 -10.79
C PHE A 122 10.03 10.06 -11.69
N SER A 123 11.32 10.15 -11.40
CA SER A 123 12.25 11.06 -12.06
C SER A 123 12.38 10.78 -13.56
N LYS A 124 12.27 11.83 -14.38
CA LYS A 124 12.56 11.80 -15.82
C LYS A 124 14.01 11.43 -16.14
N THR A 125 14.91 11.65 -15.20
CA THR A 125 16.35 11.40 -15.38
C THR A 125 16.76 10.03 -14.81
N SER A 126 15.86 9.30 -14.19
CA SER A 126 16.13 7.92 -13.76
C SER A 126 16.41 7.02 -14.96
N THR A 127 17.36 6.12 -14.77
CA THR A 127 17.66 5.03 -15.71
C THR A 127 17.08 3.69 -15.27
N SER A 128 16.44 3.66 -14.12
CA SER A 128 15.76 2.47 -13.60
C SER A 128 14.52 2.14 -14.45
N PRO A 129 14.16 0.86 -14.61
CA PRO A 129 12.92 0.49 -15.28
C PRO A 129 11.72 0.99 -14.47
N VAL A 130 10.73 1.59 -15.15
CA VAL A 130 9.48 2.02 -14.50
C VAL A 130 8.74 0.82 -13.90
N ASN A 131 8.58 -0.25 -14.68
CA ASN A 131 8.03 -1.51 -14.22
C ASN A 131 9.15 -2.46 -13.81
N LEU A 132 9.25 -2.79 -12.53
CA LEU A 132 10.31 -3.65 -11.98
C LEU A 132 10.21 -5.10 -12.47
N TRP A 133 9.05 -5.57 -12.87
CA TRP A 133 8.87 -6.93 -13.40
C TRP A 133 9.44 -7.13 -14.81
N THR A 134 9.94 -6.08 -15.44
CA THR A 134 10.70 -6.21 -16.70
C THR A 134 12.14 -6.71 -16.46
N VAL A 135 12.65 -6.61 -15.24
CA VAL A 135 14.03 -6.98 -14.86
C VAL A 135 14.10 -7.91 -13.66
N LYS A 136 13.03 -8.02 -12.87
CA LYS A 136 12.89 -8.98 -11.77
C LYS A 136 11.93 -10.09 -12.20
N ASP A 137 12.20 -11.29 -11.73
CA ASP A 137 11.30 -12.41 -11.92
C ASP A 137 10.01 -12.20 -11.06
N PRO A 138 8.84 -12.10 -11.69
CA PRO A 138 7.60 -11.89 -10.94
C PRO A 138 7.14 -13.12 -10.14
N GLU A 139 7.71 -14.31 -10.41
CA GLU A 139 7.38 -15.55 -9.69
C GLU A 139 8.24 -15.74 -8.43
N THR A 140 9.39 -15.07 -8.34
CA THR A 140 10.23 -15.09 -7.14
C THR A 140 9.76 -14.05 -6.15
N LEU A 141 9.21 -14.49 -5.01
CA LEU A 141 8.66 -13.58 -3.98
C LEU A 141 9.75 -12.67 -3.42
N ILE A 142 9.44 -11.39 -3.38
CA ILE A 142 10.28 -10.38 -2.73
C ILE A 142 10.25 -10.61 -1.22
N THR A 143 11.43 -10.67 -0.63
CA THR A 143 11.63 -10.78 0.82
C THR A 143 12.08 -9.44 1.40
N ARG A 144 12.15 -9.36 2.73
CA ARG A 144 12.68 -8.18 3.42
C ARG A 144 14.12 -7.86 2.98
N GLU A 145 14.91 -8.88 2.71
CA GLU A 145 16.32 -8.76 2.32
C GLU A 145 16.47 -8.25 0.86
N THR A 146 15.58 -8.69 -0.03
CA THR A 146 15.64 -8.34 -1.47
C THR A 146 14.79 -7.12 -1.83
N PHE A 147 13.97 -6.63 -0.90
CA PHE A 147 13.06 -5.50 -1.12
C PHE A 147 13.80 -4.22 -1.59
N GLY A 148 14.92 -3.91 -0.92
CA GLY A 148 15.72 -2.73 -1.22
C GLY A 148 16.33 -2.70 -2.63
N GLU A 149 16.45 -3.85 -3.30
CA GLU A 149 16.95 -3.92 -4.68
C GLU A 149 16.01 -3.28 -5.71
N GLY A 150 14.76 -3.01 -5.34
CA GLY A 150 13.79 -2.29 -6.16
C GLY A 150 13.81 -0.77 -5.96
N MET A 151 14.72 -0.25 -5.13
CA MET A 151 14.77 1.16 -4.71
C MET A 151 16.09 1.79 -5.15
N ASP A 152 16.03 2.82 -5.98
CA ASP A 152 17.16 3.72 -6.26
C ASP A 152 16.74 5.15 -5.84
N PRO A 153 17.51 5.85 -4.98
CA PRO A 153 17.22 7.25 -4.63
C PRO A 153 17.02 8.18 -5.82
N LYS A 154 17.65 7.89 -6.96
CA LYS A 154 17.50 8.67 -8.19
C LYS A 154 16.15 8.48 -8.90
N ASP A 155 15.35 7.51 -8.47
CA ASP A 155 14.00 7.29 -9.01
C ASP A 155 13.00 8.33 -8.52
N PHE A 156 13.31 9.04 -7.43
CA PHE A 156 12.41 10.01 -6.81
C PHE A 156 12.71 11.43 -7.30
N CYS A 157 11.67 12.24 -7.41
CA CYS A 157 11.77 13.67 -7.68
C CYS A 157 10.56 14.41 -7.08
N GLU A 158 10.64 15.74 -7.07
CA GLU A 158 9.53 16.57 -6.62
C GLU A 158 8.28 16.33 -7.49
N ILE A 159 7.14 16.24 -6.84
CA ILE A 159 5.84 15.97 -7.49
C ILE A 159 5.55 17.01 -8.55
N GLY A 160 5.18 16.53 -9.74
CA GLY A 160 4.90 17.34 -10.93
C GLY A 160 6.14 17.60 -11.81
N THR A 161 7.33 17.17 -11.40
CA THR A 161 8.54 17.28 -12.22
C THR A 161 8.90 15.96 -12.93
N GLY A 162 8.31 14.86 -12.48
CA GLY A 162 8.53 13.51 -12.99
C GLY A 162 7.66 13.12 -14.17
N ILE A 163 7.46 11.82 -14.34
CA ILE A 163 6.73 11.23 -15.48
C ILE A 163 5.30 10.78 -15.12
N MET A 164 4.93 10.76 -13.83
CA MET A 164 3.60 10.31 -13.43
C MET A 164 2.51 11.30 -13.84
N ASP A 165 1.36 10.80 -14.26
CA ASP A 165 0.19 11.64 -14.53
C ASP A 165 -0.51 12.01 -13.21
N ILE A 166 0.09 12.97 -12.52
CA ILE A 166 -0.38 13.45 -11.21
C ILE A 166 -1.82 13.98 -11.29
N GLN A 167 -2.15 14.70 -12.38
CA GLN A 167 -3.48 15.27 -12.54
C GLN A 167 -4.57 14.19 -12.64
N SER A 168 -4.33 13.13 -13.42
CA SER A 168 -5.28 12.02 -13.53
C SER A 168 -5.49 11.30 -12.20
N ILE A 169 -4.46 11.18 -11.36
CA ILE A 169 -4.55 10.61 -10.02
C ILE A 169 -5.39 11.50 -9.11
N ILE A 170 -5.14 12.82 -9.11
CA ILE A 170 -5.92 13.80 -8.33
C ILE A 170 -7.40 13.75 -8.77
N ASP A 171 -7.66 13.74 -10.07
CA ASP A 171 -9.02 13.68 -10.61
C ASP A 171 -9.74 12.39 -10.23
N ALA A 172 -9.02 11.25 -10.23
CA ALA A 172 -9.56 9.98 -9.76
C ALA A 172 -9.87 10.02 -8.26
N GLY A 173 -8.98 10.59 -7.44
CA GLY A 173 -9.18 10.80 -6.02
C GLY A 173 -10.40 11.67 -5.72
N ASN A 174 -10.56 12.79 -6.44
CA ASN A 174 -11.72 13.69 -6.31
C ASN A 174 -13.03 12.99 -6.68
N ARG A 175 -13.05 12.23 -7.78
CA ARG A 175 -14.23 11.44 -8.19
C ARG A 175 -14.61 10.39 -7.14
N ALA A 176 -13.62 9.72 -6.57
CA ALA A 176 -13.80 8.72 -5.52
C ALA A 176 -14.02 9.33 -4.13
N LYS A 177 -13.94 10.66 -3.98
CA LYS A 177 -14.04 11.39 -2.71
C LYS A 177 -13.05 10.90 -1.66
N ILE A 178 -11.82 10.61 -2.09
CA ILE A 178 -10.73 10.22 -1.18
C ILE A 178 -10.43 11.42 -0.28
N PRO A 179 -10.43 11.25 1.06
CA PRO A 179 -10.34 12.39 1.98
C PRO A 179 -8.96 13.06 1.99
N TYR A 180 -7.90 12.30 1.71
CA TYR A 180 -6.52 12.81 1.78
C TYR A 180 -5.63 12.19 0.70
N ILE A 181 -4.78 13.02 0.11
CA ILE A 181 -3.61 12.61 -0.68
C ILE A 181 -2.39 13.10 0.09
N THR A 182 -1.57 12.17 0.54
CA THR A 182 -0.33 12.48 1.26
C THR A 182 0.81 12.56 0.26
N LEU A 183 1.54 13.67 0.29
CA LEU A 183 2.75 13.84 -0.51
C LEU A 183 3.93 13.26 0.25
N GLU A 184 4.69 12.39 -0.38
CA GLU A 184 5.86 11.75 0.21
C GLU A 184 7.03 11.75 -0.78
N GLN A 185 8.24 11.88 -0.25
CA GLN A 185 9.48 11.75 -1.02
C GLN A 185 10.50 10.96 -0.19
N ASP A 186 10.85 9.76 -0.67
CA ASP A 186 11.72 8.82 0.07
C ASP A 186 13.20 9.19 -0.03
N ALA A 187 13.57 10.01 -1.03
CA ALA A 187 14.94 10.49 -1.22
C ALA A 187 14.97 11.87 -1.88
N THR A 188 16.06 12.62 -1.66
CA THR A 188 16.35 13.94 -2.25
C THR A 188 17.70 13.93 -2.94
#